data_dc14e4a825f3711600213b021882d239
#
_entry.id   dc14e4a825f3711600213b021882d239
#
_cell.length_a   1.000
_cell.length_b   1.000
_cell.length_c   1.000
_cell.angle_alpha   90.00
_cell.angle_beta   90.00
_cell.angle_gamma   90.00
#
_symmetry.space_group_name_H-M   'P 1'
#
loop_
_entity.id
_entity.type
_entity.pdbx_description
1 polymer ?
#
loop_
_entity_poly.entity_id
_entity_poly.type
_entity_poly.pdbx_seq_one_letter_code
_entity_poly.pdbx_strand_id
1 'polypeptide(L)'
;FSLTGISDNDLAWAGVGQYHDAVNPCSMLVYMGAIANGGRAAVPCLLLQVDTPGLPDLPQFTRRTGRLIARDTAETLADMMAYNVPAAYGTSRFPNMDLCAKSGTAEVGGGQAPHAWFTGFLRDEDHPYAFLVLVENGGSGSSAAGDVASRVLNALVSP
;
A
#
# COMPACT_ATOMS: atom_id res chain seq x y z
N PHE A 1 10.55 13.32 -10.53
CA PHE A 1 11.09 12.59 -11.68
C PHE A 1 10.87 13.40 -12.96
N SER A 2 11.92 13.63 -13.74
CA SER A 2 11.85 14.40 -15.00
C SER A 2 12.10 13.48 -16.20
N LEU A 3 11.25 13.58 -17.20
CA LEU A 3 11.38 12.86 -18.46
C LEU A 3 12.31 13.59 -19.48
N THR A 4 12.77 14.81 -19.16
CA THR A 4 13.58 15.61 -20.07
C THR A 4 14.98 15.02 -20.15
N GLY A 5 15.39 14.56 -21.35
CA GLY A 5 16.71 14.01 -21.61
C GLY A 5 16.94 12.58 -21.08
N ILE A 6 15.86 11.89 -20.66
CA ILE A 6 15.94 10.48 -20.23
C ILE A 6 16.22 9.56 -21.43
N SER A 7 17.05 8.55 -21.26
CA SER A 7 17.26 7.52 -22.27
C SER A 7 16.11 6.50 -22.27
N ASP A 8 15.93 5.78 -23.39
CA ASP A 8 14.91 4.71 -23.47
C ASP A 8 15.14 3.62 -22.41
N ASN A 9 16.38 3.31 -22.09
CA ASN A 9 16.73 2.36 -21.04
C ASN A 9 16.32 2.87 -19.66
N ASP A 10 16.59 4.14 -19.33
CA ASP A 10 16.22 4.73 -18.05
C ASP A 10 14.70 4.87 -17.92
N LEU A 11 14.02 5.17 -19.04
CA LEU A 11 12.56 5.19 -19.09
C LEU A 11 11.97 3.79 -18.82
N ALA A 12 12.57 2.75 -19.38
CA ALA A 12 12.16 1.38 -19.10
C ALA A 12 12.36 1.01 -17.61
N TRP A 13 13.49 1.41 -17.02
CA TRP A 13 13.75 1.21 -15.60
C TRP A 13 12.75 1.96 -14.71
N ALA A 14 12.44 3.22 -15.03
CA ALA A 14 11.41 3.99 -14.33
C ALA A 14 10.02 3.33 -14.47
N GLY A 15 9.71 2.75 -15.64
CA GLY A 15 8.47 2.06 -15.91
C GLY A 15 8.22 0.82 -15.04
N VAL A 16 9.27 0.22 -14.47
CA VAL A 16 9.17 -0.89 -13.51
C VAL A 16 9.35 -0.44 -12.05
N GLY A 17 9.34 0.88 -11.79
CA GLY A 17 9.44 1.44 -10.44
C GLY A 17 10.86 1.45 -9.88
N GLN A 18 11.85 1.59 -10.75
CA GLN A 18 13.27 1.69 -10.39
C GLN A 18 13.86 3.02 -10.88
N TYR A 19 15.18 3.12 -11.05
CA TYR A 19 15.89 4.30 -11.45
C TYR A 19 15.86 5.39 -10.37
N HIS A 20 15.41 6.60 -10.66
CA HIS A 20 15.29 7.70 -9.69
C HIS A 20 13.88 7.88 -9.13
N ASP A 21 13.05 6.85 -9.19
CA ASP A 21 11.69 6.88 -8.66
C ASP A 21 11.73 6.85 -7.13
N ALA A 22 11.49 8.02 -6.52
CA ALA A 22 11.35 8.15 -5.09
C ALA A 22 9.86 8.28 -4.73
N VAL A 23 9.36 7.36 -3.93
CA VAL A 23 7.97 7.32 -3.51
C VAL A 23 7.86 7.58 -2.01
N ASN A 24 7.00 8.53 -1.64
CA ASN A 24 6.66 8.73 -0.25
C ASN A 24 5.73 7.58 0.21
N PRO A 25 6.07 6.83 1.28
CA PRO A 25 5.26 5.71 1.77
C PRO A 25 3.81 6.09 2.10
N CYS A 26 3.58 7.28 2.67
CA CYS A 26 2.22 7.76 2.96
C CYS A 26 1.42 8.01 1.68
N SER A 27 2.05 8.52 0.62
CA SER A 27 1.38 8.70 -0.67
C SER A 27 1.03 7.36 -1.31
N MET A 28 1.90 6.36 -1.20
CA MET A 28 1.62 5.00 -1.66
C MET A 28 0.46 4.37 -0.87
N LEU A 29 0.41 4.55 0.45
CA LEU A 29 -0.71 4.09 1.28
C LEU A 29 -2.03 4.75 0.85
N VAL A 30 -2.05 6.06 0.57
CA VAL A 30 -3.22 6.76 0.03
C VAL A 30 -3.65 6.16 -1.31
N TYR A 31 -2.69 5.81 -2.17
CA TYR A 31 -2.96 5.17 -3.45
C TYR A 31 -3.58 3.78 -3.29
N MET A 32 -3.10 2.97 -2.35
CA MET A 32 -3.71 1.69 -2.01
C MET A 32 -5.15 1.87 -1.50
N GLY A 33 -5.39 2.85 -0.64
CA GLY A 33 -6.73 3.21 -0.20
C GLY A 33 -7.64 3.67 -1.34
N ALA A 34 -7.09 4.32 -2.37
CA ALA A 34 -7.86 4.69 -3.55
C ALA A 34 -8.28 3.47 -4.39
N ILE A 35 -7.38 2.49 -4.58
CA ILE A 35 -7.71 1.24 -5.26
C ILE A 35 -8.80 0.49 -4.48
N ALA A 36 -8.63 0.34 -3.17
CA ALA A 36 -9.60 -0.32 -2.29
C ALA A 36 -11.01 0.31 -2.34
N ASN A 37 -11.09 1.62 -2.56
CA ASN A 37 -12.32 2.41 -2.44
C ASN A 37 -12.78 3.01 -3.77
N GLY A 38 -12.64 2.27 -4.86
CA GLY A 38 -13.19 2.63 -6.18
C GLY A 38 -12.66 3.94 -6.75
N GLY A 39 -11.39 4.24 -6.51
CA GLY A 39 -10.66 5.37 -7.09
C GLY A 39 -10.61 6.64 -6.23
N ARG A 40 -11.06 6.59 -4.97
CA ARG A 40 -10.99 7.70 -4.00
C ARG A 40 -10.39 7.20 -2.69
N ALA A 41 -9.55 8.00 -2.04
CA ALA A 41 -8.96 7.66 -0.75
C ALA A 41 -9.46 8.58 0.37
N ALA A 42 -9.24 8.16 1.60
CA ALA A 42 -9.25 9.06 2.75
C ALA A 42 -8.04 10.00 2.69
N VAL A 43 -8.23 11.26 3.04
CA VAL A 43 -7.12 12.18 3.27
C VAL A 43 -6.48 11.81 4.60
N PRO A 44 -5.17 11.54 4.67
CA PRO A 44 -4.50 11.22 5.92
C PRO A 44 -4.71 12.32 6.97
N CYS A 45 -5.02 11.93 8.18
CA CYS A 45 -5.10 12.84 9.31
C CYS A 45 -4.46 12.18 10.54
N LEU A 46 -3.88 13.01 11.41
CA LEU A 46 -3.28 12.56 12.66
C LEU A 46 -4.20 12.83 13.85
N LEU A 47 -5.22 13.67 13.64
CA LEU A 47 -6.14 14.10 14.69
C LEU A 47 -7.46 13.34 14.53
N LEU A 48 -7.82 12.49 15.48
CA LEU A 48 -9.08 11.74 15.46
C LEU A 48 -10.21 12.50 16.15
N GLN A 49 -9.91 13.20 17.24
CA GLN A 49 -10.87 13.90 18.08
C GLN A 49 -10.19 15.03 18.83
N VAL A 50 -10.94 16.07 19.15
CA VAL A 50 -10.52 17.13 20.07
C VAL A 50 -11.49 17.14 21.23
N ASP A 51 -11.03 16.76 22.42
CA ASP A 51 -11.77 16.83 23.65
C ASP A 51 -11.55 18.21 24.28
N THR A 52 -12.62 18.98 24.42
CA THR A 52 -12.57 20.31 25.06
C THR A 52 -13.41 20.29 26.33
N PRO A 53 -12.82 20.52 27.51
CA PRO A 53 -13.57 20.50 28.76
C PRO A 53 -14.76 21.46 28.71
N GLY A 54 -15.96 20.96 28.97
CA GLY A 54 -17.20 21.73 28.99
C GLY A 54 -17.84 22.05 27.64
N LEU A 55 -17.30 21.53 26.53
CA LEU A 55 -17.90 21.62 25.22
C LEU A 55 -18.18 20.19 24.67
N PRO A 56 -19.12 20.04 23.73
CA PRO A 56 -19.30 18.77 23.03
C PRO A 56 -18.03 18.38 22.26
N ASP A 57 -17.71 17.09 22.28
CA ASP A 57 -16.63 16.56 21.47
C ASP A 57 -16.83 16.92 20.00
N LEU A 58 -15.76 17.43 19.38
CA LEU A 58 -15.77 17.77 17.97
C LEU A 58 -15.25 16.56 17.17
N PRO A 59 -16.14 15.76 16.55
CA PRO A 59 -15.73 14.63 15.73
C PRO A 59 -15.02 15.16 14.49
N GLN A 60 -13.92 14.52 14.14
CA GLN A 60 -13.26 14.81 12.88
C GLN A 60 -13.96 14.05 11.74
N PHE A 61 -14.40 14.78 10.73
CA PHE A 61 -14.94 14.17 9.52
C PHE A 61 -13.80 13.68 8.63
N THR A 62 -13.85 12.41 8.24
CA THR A 62 -12.93 11.86 7.25
C THR A 62 -13.11 12.60 5.91
N ARG A 63 -12.14 13.40 5.53
CA ARG A 63 -12.11 14.03 4.22
C ARG A 63 -11.69 12.99 3.18
N ARG A 64 -12.32 13.03 2.01
CA ARG A 64 -11.94 12.18 0.88
C ARG A 64 -11.21 12.99 -0.18
N THR A 65 -10.30 12.32 -0.88
CA THR A 65 -9.63 12.90 -2.05
C THR A 65 -10.63 13.11 -3.18
N GLY A 66 -10.26 13.91 -4.18
CA GLY A 66 -10.88 13.80 -5.51
C GLY A 66 -10.67 12.38 -6.07
N ARG A 67 -11.24 12.11 -7.25
CA ARG A 67 -10.99 10.83 -7.92
C ARG A 67 -9.54 10.80 -8.43
N LEU A 68 -8.77 9.83 -7.95
CA LEU A 68 -7.37 9.63 -8.31
C LEU A 68 -7.23 8.70 -9.53
N ILE A 69 -8.08 7.67 -9.60
CA ILE A 69 -8.16 6.73 -10.73
C ILE A 69 -9.63 6.42 -11.05
N ALA A 70 -9.92 5.96 -12.25
CA ALA A 70 -11.26 5.56 -12.65
C ALA A 70 -11.72 4.35 -11.80
N ARG A 71 -13.04 4.22 -11.61
CA ARG A 71 -13.59 3.17 -10.74
C ARG A 71 -13.32 1.78 -11.29
N ASP A 72 -13.58 1.59 -12.57
CA ASP A 72 -13.32 0.34 -13.30
C ASP A 72 -11.84 -0.07 -13.26
N THR A 73 -10.94 0.92 -13.38
CA THR A 73 -9.50 0.70 -13.22
C THR A 73 -9.15 0.25 -11.80
N ALA A 74 -9.75 0.86 -10.76
CA ALA A 74 -9.55 0.47 -9.38
C ALA A 74 -10.04 -0.96 -9.12
N GLU A 75 -11.21 -1.32 -9.63
CA GLU A 75 -11.79 -2.66 -9.51
C GLU A 75 -10.90 -3.70 -10.22
N THR A 76 -10.45 -3.42 -11.44
CA THR A 76 -9.54 -4.30 -12.18
C THR A 76 -8.22 -4.51 -11.43
N LEU A 77 -7.61 -3.44 -10.90
CA LEU A 77 -6.38 -3.54 -10.12
C LEU A 77 -6.58 -4.36 -8.85
N ALA A 78 -7.70 -4.16 -8.15
CA ALA A 78 -8.03 -4.91 -6.96
C ALA A 78 -8.16 -6.43 -7.26
N ASP A 79 -8.80 -6.79 -8.37
CA ASP A 79 -8.93 -8.19 -8.79
C ASP A 79 -7.57 -8.81 -9.16
N MET A 80 -6.73 -8.07 -9.88
CA MET A 80 -5.37 -8.51 -10.19
C MET A 80 -4.53 -8.71 -8.92
N MET A 81 -4.65 -7.81 -7.94
CA MET A 81 -3.94 -7.91 -6.67
C MET A 81 -4.45 -9.08 -5.81
N ALA A 82 -5.76 -9.34 -5.78
CA ALA A 82 -6.34 -10.50 -5.11
C ALA A 82 -5.87 -11.81 -5.72
N TYR A 83 -5.90 -11.91 -7.06
CA TYR A 83 -5.40 -13.08 -7.79
C TYR A 83 -3.92 -13.36 -7.51
N ASN A 84 -3.11 -12.31 -7.35
CA ASN A 84 -1.68 -12.43 -7.10
C ASN A 84 -1.34 -13.04 -5.73
N VAL A 85 -2.20 -12.89 -4.72
CA VAL A 85 -1.90 -13.33 -3.34
C VAL A 85 -1.66 -14.84 -3.24
N PRO A 86 -2.59 -15.73 -3.64
CA PRO A 86 -2.35 -17.17 -3.59
C PRO A 86 -1.23 -17.62 -4.53
N ALA A 87 -1.08 -16.98 -5.68
CA ALA A 87 -0.11 -17.35 -6.69
C ALA A 87 1.33 -17.01 -6.28
N ALA A 88 1.55 -15.84 -5.66
CA ALA A 88 2.89 -15.32 -5.37
C ALA A 88 3.31 -15.47 -3.90
N TYR A 89 2.36 -15.48 -2.96
CA TYR A 89 2.66 -15.44 -1.52
C TYR A 89 2.17 -16.66 -0.74
N GLY A 90 1.30 -17.48 -1.34
CA GLY A 90 0.69 -18.63 -0.71
C GLY A 90 -0.48 -18.30 0.22
N THR A 91 -1.41 -19.22 0.34
CA THR A 91 -2.65 -19.03 1.15
C THR A 91 -2.42 -19.17 2.65
N SER A 92 -1.39 -19.91 3.05
CA SER A 92 -1.12 -20.20 4.47
C SER A 92 -0.61 -18.98 5.27
N ARG A 93 -0.05 -17.98 4.59
CA ARG A 93 0.48 -16.77 5.24
C ARG A 93 -0.63 -15.78 5.62
N PHE A 94 -1.74 -15.80 4.91
CA PHE A 94 -2.86 -14.88 5.05
C PHE A 94 -4.18 -15.69 5.12
N PRO A 95 -4.33 -16.55 6.14
CA PRO A 95 -5.52 -17.39 6.26
C PRO A 95 -6.78 -16.54 6.52
N ASN A 96 -7.86 -16.93 5.86
CA ASN A 96 -9.18 -16.30 6.04
C ASN A 96 -9.25 -14.79 5.75
N MET A 97 -8.36 -14.27 4.91
CA MET A 97 -8.34 -12.87 4.51
C MET A 97 -8.66 -12.71 3.02
N ASP A 98 -9.58 -11.82 2.68
CA ASP A 98 -9.75 -11.34 1.32
C ASP A 98 -8.72 -10.23 1.04
N LEU A 99 -7.48 -10.66 0.85
CA LEU A 99 -6.32 -9.80 0.73
C LEU A 99 -6.02 -9.45 -0.73
N CYS A 100 -5.86 -8.18 -0.99
CA CYS A 100 -5.30 -7.63 -2.22
C CYS A 100 -3.90 -7.09 -1.90
N ALA A 101 -2.84 -7.66 -2.49
CA ALA A 101 -1.48 -7.25 -2.15
C ALA A 101 -0.50 -7.29 -3.33
N LYS A 102 0.57 -6.48 -3.19
CA LYS A 102 1.73 -6.47 -4.10
C LYS A 102 3.02 -6.26 -3.33
N SER A 103 3.99 -7.11 -3.60
CA SER A 103 5.37 -6.95 -3.13
C SER A 103 6.18 -6.05 -4.08
N GLY A 104 7.16 -5.37 -3.53
CA GLY A 104 8.19 -4.64 -4.27
C GLY A 104 9.57 -4.91 -3.68
N THR A 105 10.57 -4.92 -4.53
CA THR A 105 11.97 -5.02 -4.14
C THR A 105 12.70 -3.88 -4.85
N ALA A 106 13.05 -2.83 -4.09
CA ALA A 106 13.61 -1.61 -4.64
C ALA A 106 15.13 -1.58 -4.44
N GLU A 107 15.87 -1.67 -5.51
CA GLU A 107 17.32 -1.63 -5.49
C GLU A 107 17.82 -0.22 -5.14
N VAL A 108 18.78 -0.12 -4.23
CA VAL A 108 19.32 1.16 -3.74
C VAL A 108 20.76 1.41 -4.18
N GLY A 109 21.39 0.45 -4.86
CA GLY A 109 22.76 0.55 -5.32
C GLY A 109 23.80 0.46 -4.19
N GLY A 110 25.06 0.79 -4.51
CA GLY A 110 26.14 0.84 -3.51
C GLY A 110 26.48 -0.49 -2.81
N GLY A 111 26.03 -1.63 -3.33
CA GLY A 111 26.22 -2.95 -2.72
C GLY A 111 25.33 -3.21 -1.51
N GLN A 112 24.37 -2.34 -1.24
CA GLN A 112 23.39 -2.53 -0.16
C GLN A 112 22.28 -3.48 -0.59
N ALA A 113 21.68 -4.17 0.38
CA ALA A 113 20.49 -4.97 0.12
C ALA A 113 19.30 -4.06 -0.30
N PRO A 114 18.44 -4.52 -1.22
CA PRO A 114 17.26 -3.76 -1.65
C PRO A 114 16.31 -3.43 -0.49
N HIS A 115 15.51 -2.39 -0.66
CA HIS A 115 14.38 -2.14 0.23
C HIS A 115 13.24 -3.08 -0.08
N ALA A 116 12.71 -3.73 0.94
CA ALA A 116 11.59 -4.65 0.84
C ALA A 116 10.26 -3.92 1.07
N TRP A 117 9.35 -3.99 0.10
CA TRP A 117 8.02 -3.38 0.15
C TRP A 117 6.94 -4.45 0.10
N PHE A 118 5.90 -4.27 0.90
CA PHE A 118 4.68 -5.05 0.80
C PHE A 118 3.49 -4.15 1.13
N THR A 119 2.57 -4.00 0.18
CA THR A 119 1.45 -3.07 0.32
C THR A 119 0.18 -3.69 -0.22
N GLY A 120 -0.97 -3.24 0.30
CA GLY A 120 -2.25 -3.74 -0.12
C GLY A 120 -3.40 -3.27 0.75
N PHE A 121 -4.49 -4.01 0.71
CA PHE A 121 -5.69 -3.77 1.50
C PHE A 121 -6.52 -5.04 1.67
N LEU A 122 -7.40 -5.06 2.65
CA LEU A 122 -8.42 -6.09 2.83
C LEU A 122 -9.74 -5.62 2.21
N ARG A 123 -10.43 -6.52 1.49
CA ARG A 123 -11.79 -6.30 0.98
C ARG A 123 -12.88 -6.59 2.01
N ASP A 124 -12.47 -6.98 3.21
CA ASP A 124 -13.35 -7.29 4.32
C ASP A 124 -14.02 -6.01 4.85
N GLU A 125 -15.34 -6.01 4.96
CA GLU A 125 -16.11 -4.88 5.49
C GLU A 125 -15.90 -4.66 6.99
N ASP A 126 -15.62 -5.72 7.74
CA ASP A 126 -15.33 -5.66 9.18
C ASP A 126 -13.91 -5.17 9.47
N HIS A 127 -13.00 -5.36 8.51
CA HIS A 127 -11.58 -5.00 8.62
C HIS A 127 -11.10 -4.20 7.39
N PRO A 128 -11.64 -3.01 7.13
CA PRO A 128 -11.35 -2.24 5.92
C PRO A 128 -9.99 -1.53 5.98
N TYR A 129 -8.92 -2.30 6.13
CA TYR A 129 -7.57 -1.76 6.28
C TYR A 129 -6.84 -1.70 4.94
N ALA A 130 -6.24 -0.55 4.64
CA ALA A 130 -5.14 -0.44 3.70
C ALA A 130 -3.82 -0.38 4.48
N PHE A 131 -2.79 -1.03 3.99
CA PHE A 131 -1.50 -1.13 4.68
C PHE A 131 -0.31 -0.97 3.73
N LEU A 132 0.81 -0.59 4.32
CA LEU A 132 2.10 -0.55 3.67
C LEU A 132 3.18 -0.94 4.69
N VAL A 133 4.02 -1.86 4.31
CA VAL A 133 5.22 -2.26 5.05
C VAL A 133 6.45 -1.96 4.20
N LEU A 134 7.38 -1.23 4.76
CA LEU A 134 8.69 -0.96 4.20
C LEU A 134 9.76 -1.44 5.20
N VAL A 135 10.67 -2.29 4.74
CA VAL A 135 11.85 -2.69 5.49
C VAL A 135 13.08 -2.23 4.72
N GLU A 136 13.74 -1.20 5.22
CA GLU A 136 14.97 -0.68 4.61
C GLU A 136 16.07 -1.74 4.63
N ASN A 137 16.71 -1.92 3.48
CA ASN A 137 17.73 -2.95 3.27
C ASN A 137 17.28 -4.38 3.66
N GLY A 138 15.97 -4.64 3.60
CA GLY A 138 15.36 -5.91 4.00
C GLY A 138 15.49 -7.03 2.96
N GLY A 139 15.95 -6.73 1.76
CA GLY A 139 16.07 -7.70 0.68
C GLY A 139 14.75 -7.92 -0.05
N SER A 140 14.20 -9.13 -0.02
CA SER A 140 12.99 -9.48 -0.76
C SER A 140 11.71 -8.92 -0.14
N GLY A 141 10.92 -8.20 -0.94
CA GLY A 141 9.64 -7.64 -0.51
C GLY A 141 8.64 -8.70 -0.05
N SER A 142 8.53 -9.81 -0.77
CA SER A 142 7.62 -10.90 -0.40
C SER A 142 8.03 -11.61 0.89
N SER A 143 9.32 -11.71 1.20
CA SER A 143 9.81 -12.33 2.44
C SER A 143 9.80 -11.33 3.59
N ALA A 144 10.73 -10.36 3.62
CA ALA A 144 10.91 -9.50 4.80
C ALA A 144 9.66 -8.64 5.09
N ALA A 145 9.21 -7.84 4.14
CA ALA A 145 8.04 -6.99 4.34
C ALA A 145 6.73 -7.80 4.40
N GLY A 146 6.62 -8.88 3.61
CA GLY A 146 5.47 -9.78 3.62
C GLY A 146 5.31 -10.54 4.94
N ASP A 147 6.41 -10.94 5.63
CA ASP A 147 6.33 -11.59 6.93
C ASP A 147 5.83 -10.63 8.01
N VAL A 148 6.29 -9.37 7.99
CA VAL A 148 5.79 -8.34 8.90
C VAL A 148 4.30 -8.09 8.64
N ALA A 149 3.90 -7.91 7.37
CA ALA A 149 2.50 -7.71 7.00
C ALA A 149 1.62 -8.89 7.47
N SER A 150 2.06 -10.14 7.22
CA SER A 150 1.35 -11.33 7.66
C SER A 150 1.11 -11.35 9.17
N ARG A 151 2.14 -11.09 9.95
CA ARG A 151 2.02 -11.09 11.44
C ARG A 151 1.08 -10.00 11.93
N VAL A 152 1.18 -8.79 11.37
CA VAL A 152 0.33 -7.66 11.78
C VAL A 152 -1.12 -7.91 11.38
N LEU A 153 -1.38 -8.29 10.13
CA LEU A 153 -2.74 -8.51 9.64
C LEU A 153 -3.41 -9.68 10.37
N ASN A 154 -2.69 -10.79 10.61
CA ASN A 154 -3.24 -11.90 11.38
C ASN A 154 -3.60 -11.47 12.82
N ALA A 155 -2.82 -10.61 13.45
CA ALA A 155 -3.14 -10.08 14.78
C ALA A 155 -4.34 -9.12 14.77
N LEU A 156 -4.57 -8.39 13.67
CA LEU A 156 -5.69 -7.44 13.54
C LEU A 156 -7.02 -8.13 13.24
N VAL A 157 -7.01 -9.23 12.48
CA VAL A 157 -8.24 -9.95 12.08
C VAL A 157 -8.52 -11.19 12.95
N SER A 158 -7.63 -11.53 13.88
CA SER A 158 -7.89 -12.60 14.85
C SER A 158 -8.95 -12.14 15.86
N PRO A 159 -9.93 -13.00 16.16
CA PRO A 159 -10.99 -12.70 17.14
C PRO A 159 -10.46 -12.52 18.57
#